data_d02eb0cad34f734d7dbb0b30932c6873
#
_entry.id   d02eb0cad34f734d7dbb0b30932c6873
#
_cell.length_a   1.000
_cell.length_b   1.000
_cell.length_c   1.000
_cell.angle_alpha   90.00
_cell.angle_beta   90.00
_cell.angle_gamma   90.00
#
_symmetry.space_group_name_H-M   'P 1'
#
loop_
_entity.id
_entity.type
_entity.pdbx_description
1 polymer ?
#
loop_
_entity_poly.entity_id
_entity_poly.type
_entity_poly.pdbx_seq_one_letter_code
_entity_poly.pdbx_strand_id
1 'polypeptide(L)' 'MDNKHLLRSLPKVDEVLRQPALAALDLPQSVITDLVRQHIDDLRRRVLDSDLQTLPSMEDLCAEICKAAKA' A
#
# COMPACT_ATOMS: atom_id res chain seq x y z
N MET A 1 -3.96 2.80 -23.38
CA MET A 1 -4.82 2.42 -22.28
C MET A 1 -4.72 3.41 -21.16
N ASP A 2 -5.84 3.64 -20.52
CA ASP A 2 -5.95 4.68 -19.52
C ASP A 2 -5.66 4.13 -18.13
N ASN A 3 -4.52 4.52 -17.56
CA ASN A 3 -4.13 4.10 -16.21
C ASN A 3 -4.85 4.87 -15.11
N LYS A 4 -5.68 5.85 -15.49
CA LYS A 4 -6.41 6.64 -14.50
C LYS A 4 -7.34 5.78 -13.66
N HIS A 5 -7.88 4.73 -14.26
CA HIS A 5 -8.75 3.80 -13.53
C HIS A 5 -8.00 3.16 -12.35
N LEU A 6 -6.78 2.70 -12.59
CA LEU A 6 -5.96 2.09 -11.55
C LEU A 6 -5.56 3.12 -10.49
N LEU A 7 -5.24 4.34 -10.92
CA LEU A 7 -4.88 5.41 -9.98
C LEU A 7 -6.03 5.73 -9.04
N ARG A 8 -7.26 5.73 -9.55
CA ARG A 8 -8.45 5.97 -8.74
C ARG A 8 -8.75 4.82 -7.78
N SER A 9 -8.30 3.63 -8.13
CA SER A 9 -8.53 2.42 -7.32
C SER A 9 -7.47 2.23 -6.25
N LEU A 10 -6.44 3.07 -6.22
CA LEU A 10 -5.41 2.98 -5.18
C LEU A 10 -6.03 3.17 -3.81
N PRO A 11 -5.65 2.33 -2.83
CA PRO A 11 -6.18 2.48 -1.47
C PRO A 11 -5.68 3.77 -0.84
N LYS A 12 -6.47 4.31 0.07
CA LYS A 12 -6.07 5.48 0.84
C LYS A 12 -5.27 5.03 2.04
N VAL A 13 -4.36 5.90 2.49
CA VAL A 13 -3.53 5.62 3.68
C VAL A 13 -4.41 5.24 4.86
N ASP A 14 -5.47 5.99 5.11
CA ASP A 14 -6.37 5.74 6.23
C ASP A 14 -7.02 4.36 6.16
N GLU A 15 -7.40 3.93 4.97
CA GLU A 15 -8.02 2.62 4.80
C GLU A 15 -7.05 1.50 5.12
N VAL A 16 -5.80 1.65 4.69
CA VAL A 16 -4.76 0.65 4.95
C VAL A 16 -4.43 0.62 6.44
N LEU A 17 -4.33 1.79 7.07
CA LEU A 17 -4.02 1.87 8.49
C LEU A 17 -5.09 1.22 9.38
N ARG A 18 -6.31 1.12 8.90
CA ARG A 18 -7.41 0.47 9.64
C ARG A 18 -7.37 -1.05 9.58
N GLN A 19 -6.50 -1.61 8.75
CA GLN A 19 -6.46 -3.07 8.60
C GLN A 19 -5.92 -3.73 9.86
N PRO A 20 -6.54 -4.83 10.32
CA PRO A 20 -6.09 -5.52 11.54
C PRO A 20 -4.64 -5.97 11.47
N ALA A 21 -4.16 -6.35 10.28
CA ALA A 21 -2.79 -6.80 10.09
C ALA A 21 -1.80 -5.71 10.48
N LEU A 22 -2.11 -4.44 10.18
CA LEU A 22 -1.24 -3.33 10.53
C LEU A 22 -1.40 -2.93 12.01
N ALA A 23 -2.61 -3.06 12.53
CA ALA A 23 -2.86 -2.79 13.94
C ALA A 23 -2.09 -3.75 14.85
N ALA A 24 -1.77 -4.94 14.35
CA ALA A 24 -1.02 -5.94 15.09
C ALA A 24 0.49 -5.70 15.08
N LEU A 25 0.98 -4.75 14.28
CA LEU A 25 2.40 -4.44 14.23
C LEU A 25 2.82 -3.70 15.51
N ASP A 26 3.96 -4.13 16.07
CA ASP A 26 4.52 -3.52 17.28
C ASP A 26 5.48 -2.39 16.89
N LEU A 27 4.93 -1.37 16.25
CA LEU A 27 5.69 -0.23 15.76
C LEU A 27 4.94 1.07 16.07
N PRO A 28 5.69 2.19 16.19
CA PRO A 28 5.05 3.49 16.35
C PRO A 28 4.15 3.81 15.16
N GLN A 29 3.07 4.53 15.43
CA GLN A 29 2.10 4.89 14.38
C GLN A 29 2.76 5.67 13.23
N SER A 30 3.71 6.55 13.56
CA SER A 30 4.39 7.33 12.52
C SER A 30 5.18 6.43 11.56
N VAL A 31 5.82 5.39 12.08
CA VAL A 31 6.58 4.45 11.25
C VAL A 31 5.62 3.67 10.34
N ILE A 32 4.52 3.20 10.90
CA ILE A 32 3.52 2.46 10.12
C ILE A 32 2.94 3.35 9.02
N THR A 33 2.62 4.60 9.35
CA THR A 33 2.10 5.55 8.37
C THR A 33 3.07 5.78 7.23
N ASP A 34 4.36 5.95 7.54
CA ASP A 34 5.38 6.14 6.52
C ASP A 34 5.51 4.92 5.61
N LEU A 35 5.48 3.72 6.19
CA LEU A 35 5.54 2.49 5.41
C LEU A 35 4.36 2.39 4.43
N VAL A 36 3.16 2.71 4.92
CA VAL A 36 1.96 2.69 4.08
C VAL A 36 2.10 3.68 2.93
N ARG A 37 2.52 4.90 3.23
CA ARG A 37 2.70 5.93 2.20
C ARG A 37 3.71 5.50 1.15
N GLN A 38 4.83 4.95 1.57
CA GLN A 38 5.86 4.49 0.65
C GLN A 38 5.34 3.40 -0.28
N HIS A 39 4.57 2.47 0.26
CA HIS A 39 4.02 1.39 -0.55
C HIS A 39 2.98 1.90 -1.54
N ILE A 40 2.14 2.82 -1.13
CA ILE A 40 1.14 3.41 -2.02
C ILE A 40 1.80 4.24 -3.11
N ASP A 41 2.82 5.02 -2.76
CA ASP A 41 3.58 5.80 -3.75
C ASP A 41 4.27 4.89 -4.76
N ASP A 42 4.81 3.77 -4.30
CA ASP A 42 5.45 2.81 -5.18
C ASP A 42 4.44 2.21 -6.17
N LEU A 43 3.26 1.87 -5.68
CA LEU A 43 2.18 1.37 -6.54
C LEU A 43 1.79 2.42 -7.59
N ARG A 44 1.70 3.68 -7.18
CA ARG A 44 1.37 4.76 -8.09
C ARG A 44 2.40 4.87 -9.20
N ARG A 45 3.68 4.82 -8.85
CA ARG A 45 4.75 4.87 -9.84
C ARG A 45 4.67 3.72 -10.81
N ARG A 46 4.43 2.52 -10.32
CA ARG A 46 4.32 1.34 -11.17
C ARG A 46 3.15 1.45 -12.13
N VAL A 47 2.04 2.00 -11.67
CA VAL A 47 0.88 2.23 -12.52
C VAL A 47 1.22 3.25 -13.61
N LEU A 48 1.89 4.35 -13.24
CA LEU A 48 2.28 5.39 -14.18
C LEU A 48 3.29 4.90 -15.20
N ASP A 49 4.19 3.99 -14.78
CA ASP A 49 5.21 3.42 -15.66
C ASP A 49 4.67 2.22 -16.47
N SER A 50 3.40 1.92 -16.29
CA SER A 50 2.72 0.79 -16.96
C SER A 50 3.28 -0.58 -16.55
N ASP A 51 3.99 -0.67 -15.44
CA ASP A 51 4.49 -1.93 -14.91
C ASP A 51 3.40 -2.77 -14.27
N LEU A 52 2.33 -2.13 -13.80
CA LEU A 52 1.19 -2.82 -13.20
C LEU A 52 -0.04 -2.66 -14.07
N GLN A 53 -0.72 -3.77 -14.30
CA GLN A 53 -1.99 -3.78 -15.01
C GLN A 53 -3.15 -3.96 -14.04
N THR A 54 -2.88 -4.50 -12.86
CA THR A 54 -3.87 -4.68 -11.80
C THR A 54 -3.23 -4.30 -10.47
N LEU A 55 -4.07 -3.86 -9.54
CA LEU A 55 -3.60 -3.52 -8.19
C LEU A 55 -3.66 -4.76 -7.29
N PRO A 56 -2.74 -4.88 -6.32
CA PRO A 56 -2.82 -5.94 -5.33
C PRO A 56 -4.07 -5.78 -4.47
N SER A 57 -4.55 -6.88 -3.90
CA SER A 57 -5.65 -6.83 -2.96
C SER A 57 -5.18 -6.13 -1.67
N MET A 58 -6.13 -5.72 -0.83
CA MET A 58 -5.79 -5.12 0.46
C MET A 58 -4.95 -6.09 1.31
N GLU A 59 -5.28 -7.37 1.27
CA GLU A 59 -4.51 -8.39 1.99
C GLU A 59 -3.07 -8.48 1.50
N ASP A 60 -2.89 -8.48 0.18
CA ASP A 60 -1.56 -8.55 -0.41
C ASP A 60 -0.73 -7.32 -0.04
N LEU A 61 -1.35 -6.15 -0.12
CA LEU A 61 -0.69 -4.91 0.24
C LEU A 61 -0.27 -4.91 1.72
N CYS A 62 -1.16 -5.33 2.61
CA CYS A 62 -0.86 -5.40 4.03
C CYS A 62 0.25 -6.41 4.31
N ALA A 63 0.25 -7.56 3.61
CA ALA A 63 1.29 -8.56 3.75
C ALA A 63 2.66 -8.01 3.36
N GLU A 64 2.72 -7.24 2.28
CA GLU A 64 3.97 -6.61 1.85
C GLU A 64 4.45 -5.57 2.86
N ILE A 65 3.54 -4.77 3.40
CA ILE A 65 3.88 -3.76 4.40
C ILE A 65 4.39 -4.44 5.68
N CYS A 66 3.73 -5.50 6.13
CA CYS A 66 4.14 -6.24 7.31
C CYS A 66 5.51 -6.87 7.11
N LYS A 67 5.77 -7.39 5.91
CA LYS A 67 7.05 -7.99 5.58
C LYS A 67 8.16 -6.95 5.62
N ALA A 68 7.91 -5.77 5.08
CA ALA A 68 8.87 -4.66 5.12
C ALA A 68 9.13 -4.20 6.56
N ALA A 69 8.08 -4.20 7.38
CA ALA A 69 8.20 -3.79 8.78
C ALA A 69 9.05 -4.75 9.61
N LYS A 70 9.08 -6.01 9.23
CA LYS A 70 9.85 -7.05 9.93
C LYS A 70 11.26 -7.21 9.39
N ALA A 71 11.53 -6.62 8.26
CA ALA A 71 12.83 -6.75 7.61
C ALA A 71 13.94 -6.01 8.34
#